data_7c78ee397100345eb605ebc2c60168b1
#
_entry.id   7c78ee397100345eb605ebc2c60168b1
#
_cell.length_a   1.000
_cell.length_b   1.000
_cell.length_c   1.000
_cell.angle_alpha   90.00
_cell.angle_beta   90.00
_cell.angle_gamma   90.00
#
_symmetry.space_group_name_H-M   'P 1'
#
loop_
_entity.id
_entity.type
_entity.pdbx_description
1 polymer ?
#
loop_
_entity_poly.entity_id
_entity_poly.type
_entity_poly.pdbx_seq_one_letter_code
_entity_poly.pdbx_strand_id
1 'polypeptide(L)'
;TGGIRCEKASAYFKHKGFKNVFQLDGGIIKYVKQVENKKLQNNFIGKNFVFDNRRVEKVSDEVIAKCHQCGTPFDIHTNCANDACHLLFIQCDNCKSKMKNCCSYACLETSEMPYEVQKKLRKGQKNSDDIFKKGRTSNITTFDN
;
A
#
# COMPACT_ATOMS: atom_id res chain seq x y z
N THR A 1 13.94 6.03 -2.15
CA THR A 1 13.37 7.36 -2.38
C THR A 1 14.44 8.43 -2.11
N GLY A 2 14.39 9.57 -2.79
CA GLY A 2 15.46 10.58 -2.82
C GLY A 2 15.69 11.41 -1.54
N GLY A 3 15.30 10.94 -0.38
CA GLY A 3 15.72 11.54 0.91
C GLY A 3 14.82 12.63 1.49
N ILE A 4 14.02 13.34 0.71
CA ILE A 4 13.23 14.51 1.18
C ILE A 4 12.35 14.20 2.40
N ARG A 5 11.71 13.02 2.43
CA ARG A 5 10.89 12.61 3.58
C ARG A 5 11.73 12.29 4.81
N CYS A 6 12.92 11.73 4.60
CA CYS A 6 13.85 11.42 5.68
C CYS A 6 14.32 12.70 6.37
N GLU A 7 14.61 13.76 5.63
CA GLU A 7 15.01 15.06 6.20
C GLU A 7 13.89 15.66 7.07
N LYS A 8 12.66 15.69 6.56
CA LYS A 8 11.50 16.17 7.32
C LYS A 8 11.25 15.33 8.57
N ALA A 9 11.28 14.00 8.45
CA ALA A 9 11.09 13.10 9.58
C ALA A 9 12.17 13.28 10.64
N SER A 10 13.46 13.37 10.23
CA SER A 10 14.57 13.56 11.14
C SER A 10 14.49 14.90 11.87
N ALA A 11 14.15 15.98 11.15
CA ALA A 11 13.93 17.29 11.77
C ALA A 11 12.79 17.25 12.78
N TYR A 12 11.67 16.60 12.45
CA TYR A 12 10.54 16.43 13.35
C TYR A 12 10.93 15.67 14.62
N PHE A 13 11.61 14.52 14.50
CA PHE A 13 12.00 13.73 15.67
C PHE A 13 13.02 14.46 16.55
N LYS A 14 13.99 15.18 15.94
CA LYS A 14 14.92 16.05 16.71
C LYS A 14 14.14 17.13 17.45
N HIS A 15 13.18 17.78 16.82
CA HIS A 15 12.33 18.79 17.47
C HIS A 15 11.50 18.17 18.62
N LYS A 16 11.10 16.90 18.53
CA LYS A 16 10.42 16.16 19.61
C LYS A 16 11.36 15.67 20.72
N GLY A 17 12.64 16.04 20.69
CA GLY A 17 13.61 15.75 21.76
C GLY A 17 14.34 14.41 21.62
N PHE A 18 14.18 13.70 20.51
CA PHE A 18 14.97 12.49 20.25
C PHE A 18 16.44 12.87 19.98
N LYS A 19 17.35 12.39 20.82
CA LYS A 19 18.78 12.73 20.72
C LYS A 19 19.50 11.99 19.60
N ASN A 20 19.16 10.71 19.39
CA ASN A 20 19.81 9.83 18.43
C ASN A 20 18.89 9.65 17.20
N VAL A 21 18.98 10.56 16.24
CA VAL A 21 18.25 10.51 14.98
C VAL A 21 19.24 10.45 13.84
N PHE A 22 19.29 9.31 13.17
CA PHE A 22 20.21 9.04 12.06
C PHE A 22 19.44 8.90 10.75
N GLN A 23 20.13 9.18 9.67
CA GLN A 23 19.64 8.92 8.32
C GLN A 23 20.58 7.94 7.63
N LEU A 24 20.02 7.00 6.89
CA LEU A 24 20.79 6.07 6.08
C LEU A 24 21.30 6.80 4.83
N ASP A 25 22.61 6.91 4.67
CA ASP A 25 23.21 7.55 3.50
C ASP A 25 22.81 6.84 2.21
N GLY A 26 22.22 7.60 1.25
CA GLY A 26 21.67 7.08 0.00
C GLY A 26 20.39 6.26 0.16
N GLY A 27 19.82 6.19 1.38
CA GLY A 27 18.55 5.55 1.68
C GLY A 27 18.56 4.04 1.45
N ILE A 28 17.36 3.45 1.45
CA ILE A 28 17.18 1.99 1.28
C ILE A 28 17.74 1.46 -0.03
N ILE A 29 17.72 2.24 -1.10
CA ILE A 29 18.22 1.81 -2.42
C ILE A 29 19.73 1.55 -2.35
N LYS A 30 20.51 2.46 -1.75
CA LYS A 30 21.95 2.27 -1.60
C LYS A 30 22.27 1.13 -0.64
N TYR A 31 21.49 0.97 0.42
CA TYR A 31 21.59 -0.16 1.36
C TYR A 31 21.44 -1.50 0.62
N VAL A 32 20.35 -1.70 -0.14
CA VAL A 32 20.11 -2.94 -0.88
C VAL A 32 21.27 -3.26 -1.84
N LYS A 33 21.68 -2.27 -2.64
CA LYS A 33 22.82 -2.44 -3.56
C LYS A 33 24.12 -2.81 -2.83
N GLN A 34 24.37 -2.24 -1.66
CA GLN A 34 25.59 -2.58 -0.88
C GLN A 34 25.51 -3.98 -0.29
N VAL A 35 24.33 -4.39 0.22
CA VAL A 35 24.11 -5.75 0.74
C VAL A 35 24.37 -6.78 -0.35
N GLU A 36 23.77 -6.58 -1.53
CA GLU A 36 23.96 -7.48 -2.70
C GLU A 36 25.42 -7.53 -3.18
N ASN A 37 26.02 -6.35 -3.45
CA ASN A 37 27.38 -6.26 -4.01
C ASN A 37 28.44 -6.79 -3.08
N LYS A 38 28.30 -6.58 -1.78
CA LYS A 38 29.26 -6.98 -0.77
C LYS A 38 28.90 -8.29 -0.08
N LYS A 39 27.83 -8.97 -0.50
CA LYS A 39 27.32 -10.21 0.09
C LYS A 39 27.17 -10.11 1.62
N LEU A 40 26.66 -8.98 2.10
CA LEU A 40 26.41 -8.75 3.52
C LEU A 40 25.09 -9.39 3.93
N GLN A 41 24.95 -9.61 5.24
CA GLN A 41 23.66 -10.02 5.79
C GLN A 41 22.63 -8.91 5.58
N ASN A 42 21.48 -9.27 4.98
CA ASN A 42 20.37 -8.36 4.84
C ASN A 42 19.53 -8.35 6.14
N ASN A 43 19.48 -7.18 6.79
CA ASN A 43 18.70 -6.99 8.01
C ASN A 43 17.33 -6.34 7.74
N PHE A 44 17.02 -6.03 6.49
CA PHE A 44 15.70 -5.50 6.10
C PHE A 44 14.77 -6.65 5.76
N ILE A 45 13.63 -6.70 6.41
CA ILE A 45 12.62 -7.74 6.21
C ILE A 45 11.43 -7.15 5.44
N GLY A 46 11.04 -7.83 4.33
CA GLY A 46 9.87 -7.48 3.53
C GLY A 46 10.18 -6.62 2.30
N LYS A 47 9.21 -5.83 1.87
CA LYS A 47 9.27 -4.98 0.68
C LYS A 47 9.20 -3.50 1.05
N ASN A 48 9.90 -2.67 0.27
CA ASN A 48 9.82 -1.23 0.39
C ASN A 48 8.71 -0.68 -0.52
N PHE A 49 7.76 0.08 0.06
CA PHE A 49 6.74 0.75 -0.73
C PHE A 49 7.34 2.01 -1.37
N VAL A 50 7.27 2.08 -2.69
CA VAL A 50 7.72 3.23 -3.48
C VAL A 50 6.53 3.95 -4.10
N PHE A 51 6.63 5.29 -4.22
CA PHE A 51 5.53 6.14 -4.69
C PHE A 51 5.66 6.45 -6.20
N ASP A 52 6.08 5.45 -6.96
CA ASP A 52 6.14 5.50 -8.42
C ASP A 52 5.38 4.29 -9.03
N ASN A 53 5.46 4.13 -10.34
CA ASN A 53 4.74 3.06 -11.06
C ASN A 53 5.12 1.64 -10.63
N ARG A 54 6.27 1.45 -9.97
CA ARG A 54 6.70 0.15 -9.43
C ARG A 54 5.88 -0.25 -8.19
N ARG A 55 5.39 0.74 -7.41
CA ARG A 55 4.66 0.63 -6.13
C ARG A 55 5.42 -0.09 -5.03
N VAL A 56 6.12 -1.18 -5.35
CA VAL A 56 6.81 -2.02 -4.39
C VAL A 56 8.17 -2.43 -4.96
N GLU A 57 9.19 -2.33 -4.13
CA GLU A 57 10.54 -2.82 -4.42
C GLU A 57 10.87 -3.94 -3.43
N LYS A 58 11.18 -5.12 -3.96
CA LYS A 58 11.51 -6.28 -3.14
C LYS A 58 12.89 -6.08 -2.53
N VAL A 59 13.01 -6.24 -1.21
CA VAL A 59 14.26 -6.14 -0.46
C VAL A 59 14.63 -7.46 0.19
N SER A 60 13.64 -8.27 0.58
CA SER A 60 13.83 -9.63 1.07
C SER A 60 12.70 -10.54 0.57
N ASP A 61 12.81 -11.84 0.81
CA ASP A 61 11.81 -12.83 0.42
C ASP A 61 10.65 -12.95 1.41
N GLU A 62 10.81 -12.44 2.60
CA GLU A 62 9.81 -12.54 3.65
C GLU A 62 8.60 -11.65 3.36
N VAL A 63 7.42 -12.19 3.63
CA VAL A 63 6.14 -11.50 3.50
C VAL A 63 5.61 -11.16 4.89
N ILE A 64 5.67 -9.86 5.25
CA ILE A 64 5.18 -9.36 6.54
C ILE A 64 3.69 -9.02 6.46
N ALA A 65 3.27 -8.49 5.31
CA ALA A 65 1.91 -8.00 5.11
C ALA A 65 0.92 -9.16 4.98
N LYS A 66 -0.35 -8.84 5.19
CA LYS A 66 -1.45 -9.80 5.08
C LYS A 66 -2.52 -9.28 4.13
N CYS A 67 -3.20 -10.19 3.46
CA CYS A 67 -4.40 -9.87 2.71
C CYS A 67 -5.42 -9.19 3.64
N HIS A 68 -5.91 -8.04 3.25
CA HIS A 68 -6.85 -7.27 4.08
C HIS A 68 -8.22 -7.94 4.22
N GLN A 69 -8.52 -8.93 3.39
CA GLN A 69 -9.80 -9.64 3.42
C GLN A 69 -9.76 -10.96 4.20
N CYS A 70 -8.74 -11.80 3.98
CA CYS A 70 -8.69 -13.12 4.61
C CYS A 70 -7.51 -13.32 5.58
N GLY A 71 -6.64 -12.31 5.75
CA GLY A 71 -5.51 -12.41 6.69
C GLY A 71 -4.34 -13.29 6.24
N THR A 72 -4.43 -14.00 5.11
CA THR A 72 -3.31 -14.81 4.59
C THR A 72 -2.09 -13.92 4.29
N PRO A 73 -0.86 -14.37 4.58
CA PRO A 73 0.34 -13.63 4.23
C PRO A 73 0.38 -13.30 2.72
N PHE A 74 0.43 -12.01 2.40
CA PHE A 74 0.42 -11.51 1.03
C PHE A 74 0.81 -10.04 1.01
N ASP A 75 1.50 -9.57 -0.04
CA ASP A 75 2.06 -8.22 -0.07
C ASP A 75 1.88 -7.48 -1.40
N ILE A 76 1.08 -8.05 -2.33
CA ILE A 76 0.79 -7.37 -3.59
C ILE A 76 -0.40 -6.45 -3.41
N HIS A 77 -0.18 -5.18 -3.76
CA HIS A 77 -1.21 -4.16 -3.72
C HIS A 77 -2.04 -4.16 -4.99
N THR A 78 -3.33 -3.95 -4.84
CA THR A 78 -4.28 -3.75 -5.93
C THR A 78 -5.15 -2.54 -5.67
N ASN A 79 -5.65 -1.90 -6.73
CA ASN A 79 -6.69 -0.88 -6.60
C ASN A 79 -8.05 -1.53 -6.67
N CYS A 80 -9.00 -1.05 -5.88
CA CYS A 80 -10.39 -1.45 -6.00
C CYS A 80 -10.89 -1.20 -7.42
N ALA A 81 -11.56 -2.21 -8.02
CA ALA A 81 -12.10 -2.14 -9.38
C ALA A 81 -13.27 -1.13 -9.52
N ASN A 82 -13.90 -0.75 -8.40
CA ASN A 82 -14.86 0.34 -8.41
C ASN A 82 -14.12 1.67 -8.56
N ASP A 83 -14.24 2.31 -9.72
CA ASP A 83 -13.60 3.59 -10.03
C ASP A 83 -13.95 4.72 -9.06
N ALA A 84 -15.13 4.69 -8.45
CA ALA A 84 -15.53 5.67 -7.45
C ALA A 84 -14.80 5.46 -6.12
N CYS A 85 -14.36 4.24 -5.84
CA CYS A 85 -13.63 3.88 -4.63
C CYS A 85 -12.12 4.00 -4.82
N HIS A 86 -11.59 3.28 -5.79
CA HIS A 86 -10.16 3.23 -6.17
C HIS A 86 -9.18 3.03 -4.99
N LEU A 87 -9.66 2.41 -3.90
CA LEU A 87 -8.87 2.13 -2.71
C LEU A 87 -7.68 1.23 -3.06
N LEU A 88 -6.48 1.64 -2.66
CA LEU A 88 -5.29 0.80 -2.72
C LEU A 88 -5.24 -0.09 -1.48
N PHE A 89 -5.23 -1.41 -1.68
CA PHE A 89 -5.22 -2.38 -0.58
C PHE A 89 -4.48 -3.66 -0.98
N ILE A 90 -4.22 -4.55 -0.02
CA ILE A 90 -3.57 -5.84 -0.25
C ILE A 90 -4.63 -6.91 -0.40
N GLN A 91 -4.61 -7.65 -1.51
CA GLN A 91 -5.58 -8.68 -1.82
C GLN A 91 -4.89 -9.90 -2.44
N CYS A 92 -5.02 -11.06 -1.81
CA CYS A 92 -4.48 -12.32 -2.34
C CYS A 92 -5.30 -12.82 -3.54
N ASP A 93 -4.72 -13.72 -4.33
CA ASP A 93 -5.33 -14.18 -5.57
C ASP A 93 -6.68 -14.86 -5.37
N ASN A 94 -6.86 -15.61 -4.27
CA ASN A 94 -8.16 -16.19 -3.92
C ASN A 94 -9.24 -15.12 -3.68
N CYS A 95 -8.91 -14.12 -2.86
CA CYS A 95 -9.83 -13.01 -2.59
C CYS A 95 -10.06 -12.16 -3.84
N LYS A 96 -9.03 -11.98 -4.67
CA LYS A 96 -9.12 -11.28 -5.95
C LYS A 96 -10.10 -11.96 -6.90
N SER A 97 -10.04 -13.28 -7.03
CA SER A 97 -10.97 -14.05 -7.85
C SER A 97 -12.40 -13.96 -7.31
N LYS A 98 -12.57 -14.08 -5.98
CA LYS A 98 -13.87 -14.01 -5.30
C LYS A 98 -14.52 -12.62 -5.40
N MET A 99 -13.73 -11.55 -5.24
CA MET A 99 -14.19 -10.17 -5.13
C MET A 99 -13.94 -9.34 -6.40
N LYS A 100 -13.47 -9.93 -7.49
CA LYS A 100 -13.18 -9.26 -8.78
C LYS A 100 -12.39 -7.95 -8.59
N ASN A 101 -11.33 -7.98 -7.79
CA ASN A 101 -10.53 -6.81 -7.37
C ASN A 101 -11.29 -5.74 -6.55
N CYS A 102 -12.45 -6.03 -6.00
CA CYS A 102 -13.19 -5.09 -5.18
C CYS A 102 -12.85 -5.25 -3.70
N CYS A 103 -12.82 -4.12 -2.98
CA CYS A 103 -12.51 -4.11 -1.54
C CYS A 103 -13.70 -4.50 -0.67
N SER A 104 -14.93 -4.37 -1.17
CA SER A 104 -16.16 -4.69 -0.44
C SER A 104 -17.24 -5.20 -1.40
N TYR A 105 -18.28 -5.84 -0.85
CA TYR A 105 -19.45 -6.28 -1.63
C TYR A 105 -20.15 -5.10 -2.31
N ALA A 106 -20.30 -3.96 -1.62
CA ALA A 106 -20.88 -2.76 -2.22
C ALA A 106 -20.08 -2.27 -3.44
N CYS A 107 -18.75 -2.37 -3.38
CA CYS A 107 -17.90 -2.05 -4.53
C CYS A 107 -18.03 -3.09 -5.65
N LEU A 108 -18.20 -4.36 -5.30
CA LEU A 108 -18.42 -5.43 -6.28
C LEU A 108 -19.73 -5.21 -7.04
N GLU A 109 -20.83 -5.00 -6.32
CA GLU A 109 -22.14 -4.69 -6.92
C GLU A 109 -22.06 -3.47 -7.85
N THR A 110 -21.41 -2.38 -7.37
CA THR A 110 -21.26 -1.17 -8.19
C THR A 110 -20.44 -1.45 -9.46
N SER A 111 -19.38 -2.23 -9.37
CA SER A 111 -18.49 -2.54 -10.50
C SER A 111 -19.16 -3.41 -11.58
N GLU A 112 -20.18 -4.17 -11.20
CA GLU A 112 -20.97 -5.00 -12.11
C GLU A 112 -22.14 -4.25 -12.81
N MET A 113 -22.42 -3.03 -12.37
CA MET A 113 -23.44 -2.19 -13.01
C MET A 113 -22.98 -1.68 -14.39
N PRO A 114 -23.90 -1.37 -15.30
CA PRO A 114 -23.56 -0.73 -16.57
C PRO A 114 -22.78 0.57 -16.35
N TYR A 115 -21.80 0.82 -17.20
CA TYR A 115 -20.89 1.98 -17.07
C TYR A 115 -21.62 3.33 -16.90
N GLU A 116 -22.71 3.55 -17.63
CA GLU A 116 -23.50 4.77 -17.53
C GLU A 116 -24.15 4.95 -16.15
N VAL A 117 -24.53 3.86 -15.50
CA VAL A 117 -25.06 3.89 -14.12
C VAL A 117 -23.94 4.24 -13.15
N GLN A 118 -22.78 3.58 -13.27
CA GLN A 118 -21.60 3.88 -12.45
C GLN A 118 -21.19 5.36 -12.60
N LYS A 119 -21.21 5.91 -13.81
CA LYS A 119 -20.92 7.31 -14.10
C LYS A 119 -21.90 8.27 -13.41
N LYS A 120 -23.20 7.95 -13.44
CA LYS A 120 -24.21 8.73 -12.71
C LYS A 120 -24.00 8.71 -11.21
N LEU A 121 -23.68 7.54 -10.63
CA LEU A 121 -23.41 7.39 -9.19
C LEU A 121 -22.16 8.16 -8.75
N ARG A 122 -21.15 8.30 -9.62
CA ARG A 122 -19.93 9.07 -9.34
C ARG A 122 -20.14 10.59 -9.43
N LYS A 123 -21.13 11.04 -10.17
CA LYS A 123 -21.36 12.47 -10.42
C LYS A 123 -21.65 13.20 -9.11
N GLY A 124 -20.78 14.18 -8.77
CA GLY A 124 -20.90 14.98 -7.55
C GLY A 124 -20.19 14.40 -6.32
N GLN A 125 -19.58 13.21 -6.39
CA GLN A 125 -18.76 12.68 -5.32
C GLN A 125 -17.36 13.32 -5.36
N LYS A 126 -16.92 13.92 -4.24
CA LYS A 126 -15.57 14.46 -4.08
C LYS A 126 -14.61 13.33 -3.68
N ASN A 127 -13.96 12.71 -4.66
CA ASN A 127 -13.05 11.58 -4.41
C ASN A 127 -11.61 11.98 -4.09
N SER A 128 -11.18 13.22 -4.37
CA SER A 128 -9.78 13.60 -4.33
C SER A 128 -9.18 13.67 -2.93
N ASP A 129 -9.98 14.06 -1.92
CA ASP A 129 -9.45 14.31 -0.57
C ASP A 129 -9.38 13.05 0.30
N ASP A 130 -10.06 11.97 -0.10
CA ASP A 130 -10.18 10.74 0.69
C ASP A 130 -9.23 9.61 0.28
N ILE A 131 -8.49 9.76 -0.82
CA ILE A 131 -7.59 8.72 -1.36
C ILE A 131 -6.56 8.25 -0.32
N PHE A 132 -6.11 9.14 0.56
CA PHE A 132 -5.08 8.87 1.57
C PHE A 132 -5.58 8.91 3.02
N LYS A 133 -6.88 9.04 3.28
CA LYS A 133 -7.40 9.08 4.65
C LYS A 133 -7.29 7.71 5.32
N LYS A 134 -6.65 7.67 6.48
CA LYS A 134 -6.75 6.56 7.43
C LYS A 134 -8.23 6.31 7.73
N GLY A 135 -8.70 5.08 7.61
CA GLY A 135 -10.09 4.71 7.91
C GLY A 135 -10.88 4.17 6.71
N ARG A 136 -10.42 4.40 5.46
CA ARG A 136 -11.07 3.75 4.31
C ARG A 136 -10.93 2.22 4.33
N THR A 137 -9.93 1.71 5.03
CA THR A 137 -9.75 0.27 5.26
C THR A 137 -10.84 -0.35 6.13
N SER A 138 -11.56 0.44 6.92
CA SER A 138 -12.71 -0.03 7.72
C SER A 138 -13.85 -0.57 6.87
N ASN A 139 -13.93 -0.17 5.60
CA ASN A 139 -14.97 -0.61 4.67
C ASN A 139 -14.57 -1.86 3.87
N ILE A 140 -13.38 -2.41 4.08
CA ILE A 140 -12.95 -3.64 3.43
C ILE A 140 -13.75 -4.81 4.02
N THR A 141 -14.36 -5.61 3.14
CA THR A 141 -15.01 -6.85 3.58
C THR A 141 -13.97 -7.86 4.03
N THR A 142 -14.04 -8.31 5.26
CA THR A 142 -13.20 -9.38 5.81
C THR A 142 -13.91 -10.72 5.74
N PHE A 143 -13.14 -11.78 5.56
CA PHE A 143 -13.60 -13.16 5.62
C PHE A 143 -12.98 -13.80 6.84
N ASP A 144 -13.82 -14.40 7.68
CA ASP A 144 -13.34 -15.23 8.76
C ASP A 144 -12.70 -16.49 8.16
N ASN A 145 -11.49 -16.81 8.63
CA ASN A 145 -10.78 -18.05 8.28
C ASN A 145 -11.19 -19.17 9.22
#